data_3377a47ab876fa7b68d9618ffcc1946d
#
_entry.id   3377a47ab876fa7b68d9618ffcc1946d
#
_cell.length_a   1.000
_cell.length_b   1.000
_cell.length_c   1.000
_cell.angle_alpha   90.00
_cell.angle_beta   90.00
_cell.angle_gamma   90.00
#
_symmetry.space_group_name_H-M   'P 1'
#
loop_
_entity.id
_entity.type
_entity.pdbx_description
1 polymer ?
#
loop_
_entity_poly.entity_id
_entity_poly.type
_entity_poly.pdbx_seq_one_letter_code
_entity_poly.pdbx_strand_id
1 'polypeptide(L)'
;MSVYKYTNFIVQNIDQLFHTDFGPFHLLLPIGLSFYTFQSAGYILDVYWNRCEPEKNVFRFALFVSFFPQILQGPIGRFDRLTKTLYAEHEFDWQRIERGVQRIIWGFFKKMLIADTAAVFVDAIFNQYQTYNGIAILGVLAYSAQLYADFSGGVDVVIGVAELFGVEMDENFKRPYFAVSITDFWHRWHITLGTWMKDYVFYPVSLSGWMGKFGKFAKKKFGKTYGRALPICVANLIVFLVVGIWHGAAWKFIVYGIYNGVIIAFSGLMTKNYREWKKKLHIDDKSTGWHIFQIIRTFLLVNISWYFDRADTIPQALTMMKNSVTHFEPAQILNIQFGQMNLKYTPVFIAVLLVCCAICFVVSFLQERGTKIRQSLSTKIWVIRWAIYLAMIFAMPLLGRMPDTAGGFIYAQF
;
A
#
# COMPACT_ATOMS: atom_id res chain seq x y z
N MET A 1 -2.75 -7.55 -19.78
CA MET A 1 -2.75 -6.37 -18.88
C MET A 1 -2.62 -5.05 -19.64
N SER A 2 -1.57 -4.84 -20.45
CA SER A 2 -1.32 -3.55 -21.12
C SER A 2 -2.47 -3.05 -21.98
N VAL A 3 -3.06 -3.90 -22.82
CA VAL A 3 -4.19 -3.53 -23.69
C VAL A 3 -5.40 -3.08 -22.88
N TYR A 4 -5.84 -3.85 -21.89
CA TYR A 4 -7.05 -3.52 -21.13
C TYR A 4 -6.91 -2.28 -20.25
N LYS A 5 -5.71 -2.02 -19.73
CA LYS A 5 -5.50 -0.95 -18.72
C LYS A 5 -5.03 0.37 -19.35
N TYR A 6 -4.26 0.34 -20.46
CA TYR A 6 -3.59 1.55 -20.94
C TYR A 6 -4.06 2.04 -22.32
N THR A 7 -4.84 1.26 -23.08
CA THR A 7 -5.28 1.66 -24.44
C THR A 7 -5.96 3.03 -24.41
N ASN A 8 -6.97 3.24 -23.56
CA ASN A 8 -7.69 4.50 -23.51
C ASN A 8 -6.78 5.67 -23.07
N PHE A 9 -5.86 5.45 -22.14
CA PHE A 9 -4.88 6.48 -21.74
C PHE A 9 -3.95 6.86 -22.92
N ILE A 10 -3.45 5.87 -23.67
CA ILE A 10 -2.60 6.13 -24.84
C ILE A 10 -3.38 6.87 -25.90
N VAL A 11 -4.60 6.42 -26.23
CA VAL A 11 -5.47 7.04 -27.22
C VAL A 11 -5.79 8.47 -26.84
N GLN A 12 -6.20 8.76 -25.59
CA GLN A 12 -6.47 10.13 -25.14
C GLN A 12 -5.28 11.06 -25.30
N ASN A 13 -4.05 10.57 -25.03
CA ASN A 13 -2.83 11.38 -25.23
C ASN A 13 -2.54 11.60 -26.72
N ILE A 14 -2.80 10.61 -27.59
CA ILE A 14 -2.66 10.75 -29.05
C ILE A 14 -3.69 11.76 -29.58
N ASP A 15 -4.96 11.65 -29.15
CA ASP A 15 -6.04 12.55 -29.57
C ASP A 15 -5.75 14.00 -29.18
N GLN A 16 -5.21 14.21 -27.95
CA GLN A 16 -4.79 15.53 -27.50
C GLN A 16 -3.61 16.10 -28.30
N LEU A 17 -2.62 15.25 -28.65
CA LEU A 17 -1.41 15.67 -29.35
C LEU A 17 -1.66 15.95 -30.83
N PHE A 18 -2.45 15.13 -31.50
CA PHE A 18 -2.68 15.19 -32.95
C PHE A 18 -4.06 15.76 -33.32
N HIS A 19 -4.87 16.19 -32.33
CA HIS A 19 -6.24 16.67 -32.54
C HIS A 19 -7.13 15.67 -33.29
N THR A 20 -6.95 14.38 -32.96
CA THR A 20 -7.76 13.28 -33.47
C THR A 20 -8.87 12.92 -32.47
N ASP A 21 -9.85 12.15 -32.90
CA ASP A 21 -10.94 11.67 -32.04
C ASP A 21 -11.18 10.18 -32.35
N PHE A 22 -10.32 9.34 -31.79
CA PHE A 22 -10.47 7.88 -31.88
C PHE A 22 -11.49 7.34 -30.87
N GLY A 23 -11.92 8.20 -29.92
CA GLY A 23 -12.89 7.87 -28.88
C GLY A 23 -12.38 6.83 -27.87
N PRO A 24 -13.07 6.67 -26.75
CA PRO A 24 -12.72 5.62 -25.77
C PRO A 24 -13.17 4.25 -26.26
N PHE A 25 -12.31 3.26 -26.11
CA PHE A 25 -12.65 1.86 -26.35
C PHE A 25 -13.35 1.27 -25.11
N HIS A 26 -14.44 0.54 -25.33
CA HIS A 26 -15.15 -0.19 -24.28
C HIS A 26 -14.46 -1.50 -23.94
N LEU A 27 -13.38 -1.44 -23.17
CA LEU A 27 -12.61 -2.60 -22.73
C LEU A 27 -13.00 -2.95 -21.29
N LEU A 28 -13.66 -4.10 -21.11
CA LEU A 28 -13.96 -4.62 -19.79
C LEU A 28 -12.68 -5.16 -19.14
N LEU A 29 -12.29 -4.55 -18.01
CA LEU A 29 -11.12 -4.98 -17.25
C LEU A 29 -11.46 -6.29 -16.50
N PRO A 30 -10.79 -7.42 -16.80
CA PRO A 30 -11.01 -8.65 -16.07
C PRO A 30 -10.62 -8.50 -14.59
N ILE A 31 -11.46 -9.04 -13.72
CA ILE A 31 -11.23 -9.03 -12.28
C ILE A 31 -9.90 -9.71 -11.95
N GLY A 32 -9.08 -9.06 -11.10
CA GLY A 32 -7.80 -9.61 -10.65
C GLY A 32 -6.68 -9.61 -11.70
N LEU A 33 -6.87 -8.95 -12.85
CA LEU A 33 -5.90 -8.95 -13.96
C LEU A 33 -4.47 -8.64 -13.52
N SER A 34 -4.27 -7.71 -12.62
CA SER A 34 -2.95 -7.33 -12.12
C SER A 34 -2.30 -8.45 -11.30
N PHE A 35 -3.06 -9.09 -10.41
CA PHE A 35 -2.54 -10.11 -9.50
C PHE A 35 -2.12 -11.39 -10.25
N TYR A 36 -3.02 -11.98 -11.05
CA TYR A 36 -2.67 -13.20 -11.76
C TYR A 36 -1.62 -12.96 -12.87
N THR A 37 -1.54 -11.74 -13.42
CA THR A 37 -0.46 -11.39 -14.37
C THR A 37 0.89 -11.40 -13.64
N PHE A 38 1.01 -10.79 -12.45
CA PHE A 38 2.27 -10.82 -11.70
C PHE A 38 2.66 -12.21 -11.25
N GLN A 39 1.70 -13.03 -10.82
CA GLN A 39 1.97 -14.42 -10.44
C GLN A 39 2.47 -15.25 -11.61
N SER A 40 1.74 -15.19 -12.74
CA SER A 40 2.10 -15.95 -13.96
C SER A 40 3.44 -15.47 -14.54
N ALA A 41 3.65 -14.14 -14.64
CA ALA A 41 4.90 -13.58 -15.14
C ALA A 41 6.08 -13.93 -14.22
N GLY A 42 5.88 -13.83 -12.89
CA GLY A 42 6.91 -14.23 -11.93
C GLY A 42 7.29 -15.71 -12.06
N TYR A 43 6.31 -16.60 -12.17
CA TYR A 43 6.54 -18.02 -12.39
C TYR A 43 7.32 -18.29 -13.71
N ILE A 44 6.90 -17.71 -14.84
CA ILE A 44 7.57 -17.86 -16.13
C ILE A 44 9.03 -17.42 -16.04
N LEU A 45 9.30 -16.28 -15.40
CA LEU A 45 10.65 -15.76 -15.21
C LEU A 45 11.48 -16.63 -14.25
N ASP A 46 10.88 -17.17 -13.19
CA ASP A 46 11.58 -18.06 -12.27
C ASP A 46 11.96 -19.39 -12.94
N VAL A 47 11.09 -19.96 -13.79
CA VAL A 47 11.42 -21.13 -14.61
C VAL A 47 12.51 -20.78 -15.62
N TYR A 48 12.39 -19.65 -16.34
CA TYR A 48 13.38 -19.21 -17.32
C TYR A 48 14.77 -19.00 -16.72
N TRP A 49 14.84 -18.51 -15.47
CA TRP A 49 16.10 -18.32 -14.75
C TRP A 49 16.54 -19.54 -13.93
N ASN A 50 15.91 -20.70 -14.13
CA ASN A 50 16.18 -21.96 -13.39
C ASN A 50 16.11 -21.80 -11.87
N ARG A 51 15.18 -20.96 -11.37
CA ARG A 51 14.93 -20.80 -9.93
C ARG A 51 13.92 -21.80 -9.39
N CYS A 52 13.05 -22.32 -10.24
CA CYS A 52 12.13 -23.40 -9.93
C CYS A 52 11.94 -24.31 -11.14
N GLU A 53 11.60 -25.57 -10.85
CA GLU A 53 11.25 -26.53 -11.90
C GLU A 53 9.88 -26.21 -12.50
N PRO A 54 9.66 -26.43 -13.80
CA PRO A 54 8.38 -26.21 -14.42
C PRO A 54 7.32 -27.20 -13.91
N GLU A 55 6.17 -26.70 -13.51
CA GLU A 55 5.02 -27.50 -13.15
C GLU A 55 4.43 -28.16 -14.41
N LYS A 56 4.38 -29.50 -14.42
CA LYS A 56 3.89 -30.29 -15.56
C LYS A 56 2.38 -30.49 -15.53
N ASN A 57 1.76 -30.31 -14.36
CA ASN A 57 0.33 -30.49 -14.20
C ASN A 57 -0.38 -29.14 -14.37
N VAL A 58 -1.12 -28.99 -15.46
CA VAL A 58 -1.85 -27.75 -15.77
C VAL A 58 -2.91 -27.40 -14.70
N PHE A 59 -3.52 -28.38 -14.04
CA PHE A 59 -4.51 -28.12 -12.99
C PHE A 59 -3.87 -27.61 -11.73
N ARG A 60 -2.67 -28.09 -11.35
CA ARG A 60 -1.90 -27.54 -10.25
C ARG A 60 -1.48 -26.11 -10.53
N PHE A 61 -0.98 -25.84 -11.74
CA PHE A 61 -0.64 -24.48 -12.14
C PHE A 61 -1.88 -23.55 -12.14
N ALA A 62 -3.01 -24.03 -12.66
CA ALA A 62 -4.25 -23.28 -12.64
C ALA A 62 -4.70 -22.97 -11.19
N LEU A 63 -4.61 -23.95 -10.28
CA LEU A 63 -4.92 -23.75 -8.86
C LEU A 63 -4.02 -22.67 -8.23
N PHE A 64 -2.72 -22.66 -8.53
CA PHE A 64 -1.80 -21.63 -8.05
C PHE A 64 -2.21 -20.23 -8.51
N VAL A 65 -2.53 -20.06 -9.80
CA VAL A 65 -2.89 -18.76 -10.36
C VAL A 65 -4.27 -18.30 -9.93
N SER A 66 -5.23 -19.23 -9.80
CA SER A 66 -6.64 -18.95 -9.50
C SER A 66 -7.03 -19.22 -8.04
N PHE A 67 -6.05 -19.36 -7.13
CA PHE A 67 -6.35 -19.57 -5.71
C PHE A 67 -7.26 -18.46 -5.18
N PHE A 68 -8.51 -18.80 -4.93
CA PHE A 68 -9.61 -17.84 -4.79
C PHE A 68 -9.40 -16.73 -3.75
N PRO A 69 -8.71 -16.93 -2.61
CA PRO A 69 -8.55 -15.86 -1.64
C PRO A 69 -7.75 -14.66 -2.18
N GLN A 70 -6.81 -14.91 -3.10
CA GLN A 70 -5.87 -13.88 -3.59
C GLN A 70 -6.26 -13.29 -4.97
N ILE A 71 -7.35 -13.73 -5.61
CA ILE A 71 -7.69 -13.29 -6.98
C ILE A 71 -7.97 -11.79 -7.05
N LEU A 72 -8.73 -11.25 -6.09
CA LEU A 72 -9.14 -9.83 -6.08
C LEU A 72 -8.10 -8.94 -5.42
N GLN A 73 -7.55 -9.41 -4.32
CA GLN A 73 -6.64 -8.67 -3.45
C GLN A 73 -5.87 -9.68 -2.60
N GLY A 74 -4.61 -9.40 -2.31
CA GLY A 74 -3.84 -10.29 -1.44
C GLY A 74 -2.34 -10.14 -1.66
N PRO A 75 -1.55 -10.94 -0.97
CA PRO A 75 -0.13 -11.06 -1.26
C PRO A 75 0.09 -11.63 -2.66
N ILE A 76 1.06 -11.11 -3.41
CA ILE A 76 1.46 -11.69 -4.71
C ILE A 76 2.22 -12.98 -4.42
N GLY A 77 1.53 -14.11 -4.59
CA GLY A 77 2.07 -15.43 -4.29
C GLY A 77 3.25 -15.79 -5.18
N ARG A 78 4.32 -16.31 -4.57
CA ARG A 78 5.45 -16.92 -5.30
C ARG A 78 5.22 -18.41 -5.44
N PHE A 79 5.46 -18.95 -6.63
CA PHE A 79 5.23 -20.37 -6.91
C PHE A 79 5.97 -21.27 -5.92
N ASP A 80 7.26 -21.02 -5.72
CA ASP A 80 8.15 -21.79 -4.84
C ASP A 80 7.77 -21.74 -3.35
N ARG A 81 6.96 -20.79 -2.93
CA ARG A 81 6.50 -20.63 -1.53
C ARG A 81 5.07 -21.08 -1.34
N LEU A 82 4.15 -20.51 -2.10
CA LEU A 82 2.72 -20.77 -1.92
C LEU A 82 2.38 -22.24 -2.16
N THR A 83 2.98 -22.86 -3.19
CA THR A 83 2.68 -24.25 -3.55
C THR A 83 3.12 -25.27 -2.52
N LYS A 84 4.06 -24.94 -1.62
CA LYS A 84 4.48 -25.83 -0.53
C LYS A 84 3.34 -26.21 0.39
N THR A 85 2.49 -25.26 0.71
CA THR A 85 1.30 -25.50 1.54
C THR A 85 0.05 -25.69 0.70
N LEU A 86 -0.09 -25.03 -0.46
CA LEU A 86 -1.25 -25.17 -1.31
C LEU A 86 -1.45 -26.59 -1.85
N TYR A 87 -0.36 -27.34 -2.08
CA TYR A 87 -0.40 -28.71 -2.61
C TYR A 87 -0.20 -29.77 -1.52
N ALA A 88 0.04 -29.35 -0.29
CA ALA A 88 0.19 -30.28 0.82
C ALA A 88 -1.16 -30.86 1.25
N GLU A 89 -1.12 -32.05 1.82
CA GLU A 89 -2.26 -32.60 2.53
C GLU A 89 -2.45 -31.87 3.86
N HIS A 90 -3.69 -31.56 4.19
CA HIS A 90 -4.03 -30.80 5.39
C HIS A 90 -4.97 -31.60 6.29
N GLU A 91 -4.58 -31.74 7.54
CA GLU A 91 -5.46 -32.24 8.58
C GLU A 91 -6.26 -31.11 9.22
N PHE A 92 -7.39 -31.46 9.82
CA PHE A 92 -8.21 -30.51 10.57
C PHE A 92 -7.46 -30.03 11.83
N ASP A 93 -7.28 -28.73 11.97
CA ASP A 93 -6.62 -28.11 13.14
C ASP A 93 -7.47 -26.95 13.66
N TRP A 94 -8.08 -27.16 14.83
CA TRP A 94 -8.92 -26.15 15.47
C TRP A 94 -8.18 -24.88 15.83
N GLN A 95 -6.92 -24.97 16.25
CA GLN A 95 -6.13 -23.79 16.59
C GLN A 95 -5.81 -22.95 15.35
N ARG A 96 -5.56 -23.58 14.22
CA ARG A 96 -5.39 -22.92 12.93
C ARG A 96 -6.66 -22.18 12.50
N ILE A 97 -7.80 -22.82 12.62
CA ILE A 97 -9.10 -22.20 12.33
C ILE A 97 -9.34 -20.99 13.23
N GLU A 98 -9.11 -21.12 14.54
CA GLU A 98 -9.24 -19.99 15.46
C GLU A 98 -8.35 -18.82 15.06
N ARG A 99 -7.08 -19.06 14.71
CA ARG A 99 -6.15 -18.03 14.27
C ARG A 99 -6.59 -17.37 12.95
N GLY A 100 -7.07 -18.15 11.99
CA GLY A 100 -7.62 -17.64 10.74
C GLY A 100 -8.82 -16.73 10.96
N VAL A 101 -9.79 -17.17 11.79
CA VAL A 101 -10.97 -16.37 12.14
C VAL A 101 -10.58 -15.07 12.87
N GLN A 102 -9.66 -15.12 13.82
CA GLN A 102 -9.14 -13.90 14.50
C GLN A 102 -8.61 -12.89 13.49
N ARG A 103 -7.87 -13.37 12.49
CA ARG A 103 -7.30 -12.51 11.45
C ARG A 103 -8.37 -11.91 10.55
N ILE A 104 -9.37 -12.70 10.17
CA ILE A 104 -10.52 -12.23 9.39
C ILE A 104 -11.28 -11.13 10.14
N ILE A 105 -11.61 -11.34 11.42
CA ILE A 105 -12.30 -10.34 12.25
C ILE A 105 -11.48 -9.05 12.33
N TRP A 106 -10.17 -9.14 12.54
CA TRP A 106 -9.29 -7.97 12.56
C TRP A 106 -9.24 -7.25 11.20
N GLY A 107 -9.23 -8.00 10.11
CA GLY A 107 -9.29 -7.46 8.76
C GLY A 107 -10.58 -6.67 8.51
N PHE A 108 -11.74 -7.25 8.84
CA PHE A 108 -13.02 -6.56 8.73
C PHE A 108 -13.16 -5.37 9.68
N PHE A 109 -12.64 -5.46 10.91
CA PHE A 109 -12.57 -4.31 11.82
C PHE A 109 -11.87 -3.11 11.15
N LYS A 110 -10.70 -3.33 10.55
CA LYS A 110 -9.98 -2.27 9.84
C LYS A 110 -10.79 -1.74 8.65
N LYS A 111 -11.35 -2.64 7.82
CA LYS A 111 -12.13 -2.26 6.64
C LYS A 111 -13.36 -1.47 7.02
N MET A 112 -14.22 -2.00 7.87
CA MET A 112 -15.55 -1.41 8.11
C MET A 112 -15.51 -0.20 9.05
N LEU A 113 -14.67 -0.24 10.12
CA LEU A 113 -14.67 0.82 11.13
C LEU A 113 -13.67 1.94 10.83
N ILE A 114 -12.58 1.65 10.13
CA ILE A 114 -11.58 2.68 9.83
C ILE A 114 -11.69 3.10 8.36
N ALA A 115 -11.54 2.16 7.43
CA ALA A 115 -11.45 2.52 6.01
C ALA A 115 -12.75 3.10 5.46
N ASP A 116 -13.88 2.43 5.65
CA ASP A 116 -15.17 2.88 5.11
C ASP A 116 -15.66 4.15 5.83
N THR A 117 -15.39 4.28 7.13
CA THR A 117 -15.69 5.52 7.86
C THR A 117 -14.81 6.67 7.37
N ALA A 118 -13.50 6.45 7.19
CA ALA A 118 -12.60 7.49 6.66
C ALA A 118 -12.92 7.86 5.22
N ALA A 119 -13.39 6.91 4.39
CA ALA A 119 -13.76 7.14 3.00
C ALA A 119 -14.78 8.29 2.85
N VAL A 120 -15.76 8.33 3.72
CA VAL A 120 -16.80 9.38 3.71
C VAL A 120 -16.19 10.79 3.85
N PHE A 121 -15.20 10.95 4.77
CA PHE A 121 -14.49 12.22 4.95
C PHE A 121 -13.58 12.54 3.77
N VAL A 122 -12.84 11.54 3.29
CA VAL A 122 -11.92 11.68 2.16
C VAL A 122 -12.66 12.09 0.91
N ASP A 123 -13.78 11.42 0.59
CA ASP A 123 -14.57 11.71 -0.60
C ASP A 123 -15.19 13.11 -0.53
N ALA A 124 -15.72 13.51 0.61
CA ALA A 124 -16.25 14.87 0.79
C ALA A 124 -15.17 15.93 0.56
N ILE A 125 -13.97 15.77 1.18
CA ILE A 125 -12.91 16.77 1.11
C ILE A 125 -12.24 16.78 -0.27
N PHE A 126 -11.95 15.63 -0.88
CA PHE A 126 -11.27 15.57 -2.17
C PHE A 126 -12.20 15.94 -3.33
N ASN A 127 -13.47 15.48 -3.33
CA ASN A 127 -14.41 15.77 -4.40
C ASN A 127 -14.88 17.24 -4.38
N GLN A 128 -14.85 17.87 -3.19
CA GLN A 128 -15.21 19.28 -2.98
C GLN A 128 -14.04 20.11 -2.45
N TYR A 129 -12.84 19.86 -2.95
CA TYR A 129 -11.57 20.42 -2.43
C TYR A 129 -11.50 21.96 -2.46
N GLN A 130 -12.31 22.62 -3.30
CA GLN A 130 -12.41 24.08 -3.34
C GLN A 130 -13.23 24.62 -2.16
N THR A 131 -14.29 23.91 -1.78
CA THR A 131 -15.15 24.27 -0.64
C THR A 131 -14.46 23.97 0.69
N TYR A 132 -13.81 22.81 0.80
CA TYR A 132 -13.15 22.34 2.02
C TYR A 132 -11.64 22.60 2.00
N ASN A 133 -11.22 23.74 1.45
CA ASN A 133 -9.81 24.10 1.27
C ASN A 133 -9.04 24.23 2.59
N GLY A 134 -9.70 24.67 3.67
CA GLY A 134 -9.11 24.85 5.00
C GLY A 134 -8.82 23.55 5.75
N ILE A 135 -9.32 22.40 5.28
CA ILE A 135 -9.10 21.08 5.89
C ILE A 135 -8.46 20.08 4.95
N ALA A 136 -7.82 20.53 3.86
CA ALA A 136 -7.15 19.67 2.89
C ALA A 136 -6.11 18.72 3.55
N ILE A 137 -5.38 19.19 4.58
CA ILE A 137 -4.46 18.36 5.35
C ILE A 137 -5.18 17.24 6.12
N LEU A 138 -6.36 17.52 6.67
CA LEU A 138 -7.15 16.48 7.37
C LEU A 138 -7.67 15.45 6.38
N GLY A 139 -7.98 15.85 5.15
CA GLY A 139 -8.35 14.96 4.06
C GLY A 139 -7.26 13.94 3.73
N VAL A 140 -6.00 14.36 3.57
CA VAL A 140 -4.91 13.44 3.27
C VAL A 140 -4.51 12.58 4.46
N LEU A 141 -4.62 13.07 5.69
CA LEU A 141 -4.41 12.27 6.90
C LEU A 141 -5.50 11.19 7.04
N ALA A 142 -6.76 11.54 6.78
CA ALA A 142 -7.85 10.56 6.73
C ALA A 142 -7.64 9.54 5.61
N TYR A 143 -7.13 9.97 4.44
CA TYR A 143 -6.79 9.06 3.35
C TYR A 143 -5.66 8.09 3.74
N SER A 144 -4.66 8.52 4.51
CA SER A 144 -3.64 7.62 5.04
C SER A 144 -4.25 6.50 5.91
N ALA A 145 -5.21 6.84 6.76
CA ALA A 145 -5.92 5.86 7.58
C ALA A 145 -6.80 4.95 6.72
N GLN A 146 -7.55 5.52 5.79
CA GLN A 146 -8.39 4.80 4.83
C GLN A 146 -7.59 3.78 4.03
N LEU A 147 -6.55 4.23 3.32
CA LEU A 147 -5.75 3.40 2.42
C LEU A 147 -5.06 2.26 3.16
N TYR A 148 -4.47 2.55 4.33
CA TYR A 148 -3.86 1.51 5.15
C TYR A 148 -4.87 0.50 5.68
N ALA A 149 -5.99 0.97 6.22
CA ALA A 149 -6.99 0.10 6.82
C ALA A 149 -7.73 -0.74 5.76
N ASP A 150 -8.05 -0.15 4.60
CA ASP A 150 -8.67 -0.85 3.47
C ASP A 150 -7.77 -1.96 2.94
N PHE A 151 -6.55 -1.61 2.56
CA PHE A 151 -5.66 -2.56 1.90
C PHE A 151 -5.12 -3.60 2.88
N SER A 152 -4.62 -3.19 4.06
CA SER A 152 -4.14 -4.17 5.05
C SER A 152 -5.29 -4.99 5.64
N GLY A 153 -6.49 -4.42 5.73
CA GLY A 153 -7.70 -5.13 6.19
C GLY A 153 -8.09 -6.24 5.22
N GLY A 154 -8.19 -5.92 3.93
CA GLY A 154 -8.48 -6.93 2.91
C GLY A 154 -7.41 -8.02 2.83
N VAL A 155 -6.13 -7.66 2.92
CA VAL A 155 -5.03 -8.64 2.98
C VAL A 155 -5.14 -9.54 4.21
N ASP A 156 -5.49 -8.99 5.38
CA ASP A 156 -5.69 -9.82 6.58
C ASP A 156 -6.86 -10.79 6.44
N VAL A 157 -7.96 -10.38 5.79
CA VAL A 157 -9.07 -11.30 5.46
C VAL A 157 -8.58 -12.41 4.55
N VAL A 158 -7.88 -12.08 3.47
CA VAL A 158 -7.35 -13.05 2.50
C VAL A 158 -6.41 -14.05 3.15
N ILE A 159 -5.43 -13.58 3.93
CA ILE A 159 -4.49 -14.48 4.62
C ILE A 159 -5.21 -15.30 5.68
N GLY A 160 -6.17 -14.71 6.41
CA GLY A 160 -6.99 -15.44 7.37
C GLY A 160 -7.80 -16.55 6.74
N VAL A 161 -8.43 -16.29 5.58
CA VAL A 161 -9.14 -17.32 4.81
C VAL A 161 -8.19 -18.41 4.33
N ALA A 162 -7.04 -18.07 3.79
CA ALA A 162 -6.02 -19.05 3.39
C ALA A 162 -5.57 -19.92 4.58
N GLU A 163 -5.39 -19.30 5.77
CA GLU A 163 -5.03 -20.00 7.01
C GLU A 163 -6.10 -21.04 7.42
N LEU A 164 -7.40 -20.79 7.16
CA LEU A 164 -8.45 -21.79 7.40
C LEU A 164 -8.24 -23.07 6.58
N PHE A 165 -7.76 -22.94 5.35
CA PHE A 165 -7.45 -24.06 4.46
C PHE A 165 -6.05 -24.65 4.69
N GLY A 166 -5.28 -24.14 5.65
CA GLY A 166 -3.90 -24.60 5.91
C GLY A 166 -2.87 -23.99 4.96
N VAL A 167 -3.26 -23.06 4.12
CA VAL A 167 -2.37 -22.41 3.15
C VAL A 167 -1.69 -21.21 3.77
N GLU A 168 -0.36 -21.20 3.78
CA GLU A 168 0.45 -20.10 4.27
C GLU A 168 0.72 -19.08 3.17
N MET A 169 0.44 -17.81 3.46
CA MET A 169 0.70 -16.71 2.56
C MET A 169 1.70 -15.72 3.18
N ASP A 170 2.47 -15.06 2.32
CA ASP A 170 3.43 -14.04 2.74
C ASP A 170 2.71 -12.82 3.36
N GLU A 171 3.33 -12.21 4.40
CA GLU A 171 2.86 -10.94 4.97
C GLU A 171 3.05 -9.80 3.98
N ASN A 172 2.04 -8.93 3.87
CA ASN A 172 2.07 -7.80 2.93
C ASN A 172 2.23 -6.44 3.61
N PHE A 173 2.00 -6.36 4.93
CA PHE A 173 2.15 -5.16 5.72
C PHE A 173 2.87 -5.43 7.05
N LYS A 174 3.81 -4.54 7.41
CA LYS A 174 4.57 -4.63 8.66
C LYS A 174 4.68 -3.26 9.32
N ARG A 175 3.53 -2.74 9.81
CA ARG A 175 3.44 -1.45 10.51
C ARG A 175 4.14 -0.30 9.76
N PRO A 176 3.70 0.03 8.54
CA PRO A 176 4.44 0.92 7.64
C PRO A 176 4.58 2.35 8.17
N TYR A 177 3.64 2.84 8.96
CA TYR A 177 3.70 4.20 9.51
C TYR A 177 4.68 4.37 10.69
N PHE A 178 5.33 3.29 11.13
CA PHE A 178 6.48 3.34 12.03
C PHE A 178 7.83 3.39 11.30
N ALA A 179 7.82 3.52 9.98
CA ALA A 179 9.03 3.56 9.18
C ALA A 179 9.88 4.82 9.44
N VAL A 180 11.20 4.64 9.52
CA VAL A 180 12.16 5.71 9.78
C VAL A 180 12.75 6.34 8.51
N SER A 181 12.40 5.80 7.33
CA SER A 181 12.77 6.34 6.02
C SER A 181 11.78 5.88 4.95
N ILE A 182 11.75 6.56 3.79
CA ILE A 182 10.90 6.15 2.66
C ILE A 182 11.29 4.74 2.18
N THR A 183 12.55 4.38 2.19
CA THR A 183 12.98 3.01 1.85
C THR A 183 12.43 1.98 2.86
N ASP A 184 12.51 2.29 4.17
CA ASP A 184 11.94 1.44 5.22
C ASP A 184 10.41 1.34 5.09
N PHE A 185 9.73 2.46 4.73
CA PHE A 185 8.30 2.45 4.45
C PHE A 185 7.93 1.44 3.37
N TRP A 186 8.62 1.45 2.23
CA TRP A 186 8.35 0.53 1.12
C TRP A 186 8.76 -0.93 1.41
N HIS A 187 9.64 -1.17 2.39
CA HIS A 187 9.91 -2.52 2.90
C HIS A 187 8.81 -3.04 3.85
N ARG A 188 7.93 -2.14 4.33
CA ARG A 188 6.83 -2.44 5.25
C ARG A 188 5.45 -2.34 4.62
N TRP A 189 5.34 -1.66 3.48
CA TRP A 189 4.12 -1.43 2.70
C TRP A 189 4.13 -2.26 1.43
N HIS A 190 3.06 -3.03 1.21
CA HIS A 190 2.88 -3.89 0.03
C HIS A 190 4.14 -4.72 -0.28
N ILE A 191 4.59 -5.47 0.73
CA ILE A 191 5.89 -6.17 0.77
C ILE A 191 6.07 -7.10 -0.42
N THR A 192 5.01 -7.82 -0.80
CA THR A 192 5.07 -8.80 -1.90
C THR A 192 5.26 -8.12 -3.27
N LEU A 193 4.62 -6.95 -3.50
CA LEU A 193 4.90 -6.13 -4.69
C LEU A 193 6.34 -5.62 -4.67
N GLY A 194 6.79 -5.07 -3.53
CA GLY A 194 8.17 -4.60 -3.38
C GLY A 194 9.20 -5.69 -3.66
N THR A 195 8.96 -6.91 -3.18
CA THR A 195 9.81 -8.08 -3.45
C THR A 195 9.75 -8.46 -4.92
N TRP A 196 8.57 -8.46 -5.53
CA TRP A 196 8.39 -8.73 -6.96
C TRP A 196 9.17 -7.72 -7.82
N MET A 197 9.01 -6.43 -7.55
CA MET A 197 9.72 -5.37 -8.26
C MET A 197 11.24 -5.46 -8.08
N LYS A 198 11.70 -5.83 -6.91
CA LYS A 198 13.13 -6.05 -6.64
C LYS A 198 13.68 -7.20 -7.49
N ASP A 199 12.98 -8.34 -7.53
CA ASP A 199 13.49 -9.54 -8.17
C ASP A 199 13.40 -9.52 -9.70
N TYR A 200 12.33 -8.90 -10.24
CA TYR A 200 12.04 -8.95 -11.67
C TYR A 200 12.26 -7.62 -12.42
N VAL A 201 12.46 -6.51 -11.70
CA VAL A 201 12.78 -5.22 -12.31
C VAL A 201 14.14 -4.71 -11.83
N PHE A 202 14.34 -4.55 -10.52
CA PHE A 202 15.56 -3.94 -10.00
C PHE A 202 16.82 -4.76 -10.33
N TYR A 203 16.83 -6.05 -10.04
CA TYR A 203 18.02 -6.88 -10.31
C TYR A 203 18.32 -7.02 -11.80
N PRO A 204 17.37 -7.33 -12.70
CA PRO A 204 17.66 -7.39 -14.14
C PRO A 204 18.20 -6.06 -14.69
N VAL A 205 17.63 -4.92 -14.27
CA VAL A 205 18.12 -3.60 -14.64
C VAL A 205 19.53 -3.35 -14.10
N SER A 206 19.75 -3.60 -12.81
CA SER A 206 21.03 -3.33 -12.14
C SER A 206 22.18 -4.17 -12.68
N LEU A 207 21.91 -5.41 -13.11
CA LEU A 207 22.89 -6.36 -13.65
C LEU A 207 23.05 -6.25 -15.16
N SER A 208 22.29 -5.39 -15.83
CA SER A 208 22.34 -5.23 -17.28
C SER A 208 23.70 -4.67 -17.75
N GLY A 209 24.10 -5.02 -18.96
CA GLY A 209 25.36 -4.57 -19.54
C GLY A 209 25.45 -3.04 -19.69
N TRP A 210 24.34 -2.37 -20.02
CA TRP A 210 24.29 -0.89 -20.10
C TRP A 210 24.47 -0.23 -18.73
N MET A 211 23.86 -0.80 -17.66
CA MET A 211 24.04 -0.30 -16.30
C MET A 211 25.48 -0.48 -15.81
N GLY A 212 26.12 -1.60 -16.20
CA GLY A 212 27.56 -1.80 -15.95
C GLY A 212 28.44 -0.76 -16.61
N LYS A 213 28.15 -0.39 -17.89
CA LYS A 213 28.83 0.68 -18.62
C LYS A 213 28.59 2.04 -17.93
N PHE A 214 27.35 2.34 -17.58
CA PHE A 214 26.99 3.54 -16.84
C PHE A 214 27.72 3.64 -15.50
N GLY A 215 27.82 2.55 -14.74
CA GLY A 215 28.56 2.50 -13.48
C GLY A 215 30.05 2.78 -13.63
N LYS A 216 30.69 2.29 -14.69
CA LYS A 216 32.09 2.63 -15.02
C LYS A 216 32.27 4.12 -15.35
N PHE A 217 31.37 4.66 -16.18
CA PHE A 217 31.33 6.09 -16.51
C PHE A 217 31.15 6.96 -15.26
N ALA A 218 30.14 6.62 -14.45
CA ALA A 218 29.83 7.37 -13.23
C ALA A 218 31.00 7.38 -12.21
N LYS A 219 31.70 6.24 -12.07
CA LYS A 219 32.90 6.16 -11.22
C LYS A 219 34.04 7.05 -11.73
N LYS A 220 34.24 7.10 -13.05
CA LYS A 220 35.28 7.94 -13.68
C LYS A 220 34.96 9.43 -13.50
N LYS A 221 33.68 9.82 -13.66
CA LYS A 221 33.27 11.24 -13.64
C LYS A 221 33.02 11.79 -12.23
N PHE A 222 32.38 11.00 -11.34
CA PHE A 222 31.90 11.46 -10.01
C PHE A 222 32.62 10.79 -8.84
N GLY A 223 33.67 10.00 -9.10
CA GLY A 223 34.44 9.29 -8.07
C GLY A 223 33.74 8.03 -7.53
N LYS A 224 34.44 7.31 -6.65
CA LYS A 224 34.03 5.98 -6.18
C LYS A 224 32.69 6.02 -5.42
N THR A 225 32.45 7.03 -4.59
CA THR A 225 31.27 7.11 -3.72
C THR A 225 29.98 7.29 -4.56
N TYR A 226 29.91 8.39 -5.31
CA TYR A 226 28.74 8.67 -6.13
C TYR A 226 28.62 7.74 -7.33
N GLY A 227 29.74 7.32 -7.90
CA GLY A 227 29.74 6.37 -9.02
C GLY A 227 29.22 4.98 -8.68
N ARG A 228 29.20 4.58 -7.40
CA ARG A 228 28.52 3.34 -6.96
C ARG A 228 27.03 3.59 -6.67
N ALA A 229 26.69 4.74 -6.16
CA ALA A 229 25.31 5.07 -5.80
C ALA A 229 24.43 5.36 -7.02
N LEU A 230 24.95 6.06 -8.04
CA LEU A 230 24.17 6.48 -9.22
C LEU A 230 23.46 5.34 -9.96
N PRO A 231 24.10 4.20 -10.28
CA PRO A 231 23.41 3.07 -10.90
C PRO A 231 22.25 2.54 -10.07
N ILE A 232 22.42 2.46 -8.75
CA ILE A 232 21.38 2.03 -7.82
C ILE A 232 20.21 3.02 -7.83
N CYS A 233 20.51 4.34 -7.87
CA CYS A 233 19.50 5.38 -7.95
C CYS A 233 18.69 5.29 -9.23
N VAL A 234 19.34 5.09 -10.39
CA VAL A 234 18.65 4.91 -11.68
C VAL A 234 17.78 3.67 -11.67
N ALA A 235 18.28 2.56 -11.13
CA ALA A 235 17.49 1.32 -11.02
C ALA A 235 16.25 1.53 -10.13
N ASN A 236 16.36 2.24 -9.01
CA ASN A 236 15.22 2.58 -8.15
C ASN A 236 14.23 3.51 -8.85
N LEU A 237 14.70 4.52 -9.59
CA LEU A 237 13.82 5.38 -10.39
C LEU A 237 13.01 4.59 -11.40
N ILE A 238 13.64 3.62 -12.09
CA ILE A 238 12.94 2.73 -13.03
C ILE A 238 11.89 1.88 -12.29
N VAL A 239 12.24 1.31 -11.13
CA VAL A 239 11.30 0.53 -10.32
C VAL A 239 10.09 1.37 -9.96
N PHE A 240 10.28 2.58 -9.43
CA PHE A 240 9.16 3.42 -9.01
C PHE A 240 8.37 4.01 -10.17
N LEU A 241 8.99 4.22 -11.33
CA LEU A 241 8.27 4.53 -12.57
C LEU A 241 7.34 3.36 -12.97
N VAL A 242 7.84 2.12 -12.91
CA VAL A 242 7.02 0.92 -13.18
C VAL A 242 5.89 0.79 -12.16
N VAL A 243 6.16 1.06 -10.87
CA VAL A 243 5.13 1.08 -9.81
C VAL A 243 4.07 2.13 -10.11
N GLY A 244 4.46 3.37 -10.48
CA GLY A 244 3.52 4.42 -10.85
C GLY A 244 2.65 4.03 -12.06
N ILE A 245 3.25 3.49 -13.11
CA ILE A 245 2.51 2.97 -14.28
C ILE A 245 1.55 1.85 -13.84
N TRP A 246 1.98 0.95 -12.97
CA TRP A 246 1.14 -0.15 -12.48
C TRP A 246 -0.08 0.35 -11.68
N HIS A 247 0.06 1.41 -10.87
CA HIS A 247 -1.04 2.00 -10.12
C HIS A 247 -2.20 2.43 -11.00
N GLY A 248 -1.95 3.03 -12.16
CA GLY A 248 -3.05 3.43 -13.03
C GLY A 248 -2.63 4.13 -14.31
N ALA A 249 -3.58 4.19 -15.25
CA ALA A 249 -3.44 4.82 -16.53
C ALA A 249 -3.75 6.34 -16.44
N ALA A 250 -2.96 7.08 -15.65
CA ALA A 250 -3.10 8.52 -15.50
C ALA A 250 -1.74 9.16 -15.13
N TRP A 251 -1.52 10.39 -15.58
CA TRP A 251 -0.28 11.13 -15.31
C TRP A 251 -0.01 11.33 -13.81
N LYS A 252 -1.03 11.43 -12.99
CA LYS A 252 -0.89 11.55 -11.53
C LYS A 252 -0.13 10.39 -10.91
N PHE A 253 -0.35 9.17 -11.39
CA PHE A 253 0.35 7.98 -10.90
C PHE A 253 1.81 7.92 -11.37
N ILE A 254 2.11 8.47 -12.57
CA ILE A 254 3.50 8.63 -13.01
C ILE A 254 4.23 9.61 -12.10
N VAL A 255 3.60 10.76 -11.76
CA VAL A 255 4.15 11.73 -10.81
C VAL A 255 4.33 11.11 -9.42
N TYR A 256 3.36 10.34 -8.94
CA TYR A 256 3.45 9.56 -7.70
C TYR A 256 4.67 8.63 -7.67
N GLY A 257 4.88 7.85 -8.73
CA GLY A 257 6.04 6.97 -8.87
C GLY A 257 7.35 7.74 -8.89
N ILE A 258 7.46 8.77 -9.74
CA ILE A 258 8.66 9.62 -9.84
C ILE A 258 9.00 10.27 -8.50
N TYR A 259 8.02 10.82 -7.79
CA TYR A 259 8.22 11.44 -6.46
C TYR A 259 8.89 10.46 -5.48
N ASN A 260 8.34 9.25 -5.33
CA ASN A 260 8.90 8.25 -4.44
C ASN A 260 10.30 7.79 -4.88
N GLY A 261 10.49 7.56 -6.18
CA GLY A 261 11.76 7.17 -6.75
C GLY A 261 12.85 8.23 -6.56
N VAL A 262 12.52 9.51 -6.76
CA VAL A 262 13.45 10.63 -6.56
C VAL A 262 13.87 10.76 -5.10
N ILE A 263 12.95 10.65 -4.14
CA ILE A 263 13.31 10.74 -2.72
C ILE A 263 14.25 9.59 -2.32
N ILE A 264 13.96 8.36 -2.77
CA ILE A 264 14.81 7.20 -2.48
C ILE A 264 16.20 7.38 -3.11
N ALA A 265 16.24 7.77 -4.38
CA ALA A 265 17.49 8.02 -5.10
C ALA A 265 18.32 9.13 -4.43
N PHE A 266 17.69 10.26 -4.11
CA PHE A 266 18.33 11.38 -3.42
C PHE A 266 18.84 10.96 -2.03
N SER A 267 18.02 10.25 -1.25
CA SER A 267 18.44 9.74 0.06
C SER A 267 19.64 8.80 -0.04
N GLY A 268 19.67 7.95 -1.08
CA GLY A 268 20.81 7.08 -1.35
C GLY A 268 22.10 7.83 -1.69
N LEU A 269 22.01 8.87 -2.52
CA LEU A 269 23.13 9.73 -2.87
C LEU A 269 23.66 10.51 -1.67
N MET A 270 22.76 11.00 -0.81
CA MET A 270 23.10 11.84 0.34
C MET A 270 23.53 11.07 1.59
N THR A 271 23.61 9.74 1.54
CA THR A 271 23.92 8.90 2.72
C THR A 271 25.21 9.31 3.41
N LYS A 272 26.28 9.65 2.65
CA LYS A 272 27.56 10.14 3.22
C LYS A 272 27.37 11.49 3.89
N ASN A 273 26.71 12.43 3.21
CA ASN A 273 26.46 13.78 3.71
C ASN A 273 25.60 13.77 4.99
N TYR A 274 24.57 12.93 5.05
CA TYR A 274 23.76 12.75 6.26
C TYR A 274 24.58 12.28 7.45
N ARG A 275 25.53 11.35 7.25
CA ARG A 275 26.44 10.90 8.33
C ARG A 275 27.34 12.05 8.82
N GLU A 276 27.87 12.84 7.91
CA GLU A 276 28.71 14.00 8.25
C GLU A 276 27.92 15.07 8.99
N TRP A 277 26.69 15.38 8.51
CA TRP A 277 25.81 16.36 9.15
C TRP A 277 25.39 15.92 10.57
N LYS A 278 25.04 14.66 10.75
CA LYS A 278 24.73 14.12 12.08
C LYS A 278 25.89 14.27 13.05
N LYS A 279 27.11 13.99 12.60
CA LYS A 279 28.33 14.20 13.42
C LYS A 279 28.51 15.67 13.79
N LYS A 280 28.38 16.57 12.82
CA LYS A 280 28.51 18.03 13.05
C LYS A 280 27.45 18.59 13.99
N LEU A 281 26.22 18.06 13.91
CA LEU A 281 25.08 18.47 14.74
C LEU A 281 24.98 17.68 16.06
N HIS A 282 25.95 16.82 16.36
CA HIS A 282 25.97 15.97 17.56
C HIS A 282 24.67 15.17 17.76
N ILE A 283 24.07 14.71 16.66
CA ILE A 283 22.83 13.92 16.69
C ILE A 283 23.15 12.50 17.12
N ASP A 284 22.58 12.05 18.22
CA ASP A 284 22.60 10.64 18.63
C ASP A 284 21.53 9.86 17.84
N ASP A 285 21.99 8.99 16.95
CA ASP A 285 21.13 8.12 16.13
C ASP A 285 20.30 7.13 16.96
N LYS A 286 20.67 6.85 18.20
CA LYS A 286 19.99 5.91 19.11
C LYS A 286 18.96 6.63 20.00
N SER A 287 18.94 7.95 20.02
CA SER A 287 18.01 8.70 20.87
C SER A 287 16.56 8.50 20.44
N THR A 288 15.68 8.36 21.40
CA THR A 288 14.22 8.23 21.19
C THR A 288 13.66 9.42 20.42
N GLY A 289 14.13 10.64 20.73
CA GLY A 289 13.70 11.87 20.06
C GLY A 289 14.04 11.85 18.57
N TRP A 290 15.26 11.41 18.21
CA TRP A 290 15.66 11.28 16.81
C TRP A 290 14.82 10.21 16.08
N HIS A 291 14.55 9.10 16.72
CA HIS A 291 13.72 8.04 16.16
C HIS A 291 12.29 8.53 15.89
N ILE A 292 11.66 9.22 16.81
CA ILE A 292 10.33 9.83 16.64
C ILE A 292 10.34 10.85 15.50
N PHE A 293 11.35 11.73 15.45
CA PHE A 293 11.51 12.67 14.34
C PHE A 293 11.58 11.97 12.98
N GLN A 294 12.33 10.87 12.87
CA GLN A 294 12.43 10.09 11.64
C GLN A 294 11.08 9.50 11.21
N ILE A 295 10.29 8.96 12.16
CA ILE A 295 8.95 8.43 11.90
C ILE A 295 8.03 9.56 11.39
N ILE A 296 7.95 10.68 12.10
CA ILE A 296 7.07 11.81 11.73
C ILE A 296 7.46 12.36 10.36
N ARG A 297 8.75 12.63 10.13
CA ARG A 297 9.24 13.10 8.83
C ARG A 297 8.87 12.12 7.70
N THR A 298 9.06 10.81 7.93
CA THR A 298 8.77 9.80 6.91
C THR A 298 7.27 9.73 6.63
N PHE A 299 6.45 9.77 7.67
CA PHE A 299 5.00 9.84 7.54
C PHE A 299 4.54 11.05 6.72
N LEU A 300 5.08 12.24 7.00
CA LEU A 300 4.76 13.46 6.24
C LEU A 300 5.18 13.34 4.76
N LEU A 301 6.38 12.82 4.49
CA LEU A 301 6.84 12.60 3.12
C LEU A 301 5.94 11.61 2.36
N VAL A 302 5.48 10.55 3.02
CA VAL A 302 4.52 9.60 2.44
C VAL A 302 3.19 10.30 2.13
N ASN A 303 2.69 11.13 3.05
CA ASN A 303 1.44 11.87 2.85
C ASN A 303 1.49 12.82 1.66
N ILE A 304 2.65 13.40 1.31
CA ILE A 304 2.81 14.17 0.09
C ILE A 304 2.50 13.31 -1.15
N SER A 305 2.92 12.05 -1.17
CA SER A 305 2.61 11.16 -2.30
C SER A 305 1.12 10.80 -2.37
N TRP A 306 0.43 10.74 -1.23
CA TRP A 306 -0.99 10.40 -1.18
C TRP A 306 -1.90 11.46 -1.81
N TYR A 307 -1.49 12.72 -1.91
CA TYR A 307 -2.25 13.70 -2.67
C TYR A 307 -2.36 13.30 -4.14
N PHE A 308 -1.25 12.86 -4.75
CA PHE A 308 -1.26 12.41 -6.15
C PHE A 308 -2.01 11.08 -6.33
N ASP A 309 -1.97 10.23 -5.34
CA ASP A 309 -2.68 8.95 -5.40
C ASP A 309 -4.20 9.16 -5.39
N ARG A 310 -4.74 10.00 -4.47
CA ARG A 310 -6.19 10.20 -4.28
C ARG A 310 -6.81 11.26 -5.19
N ALA A 311 -6.15 12.38 -5.43
CA ALA A 311 -6.72 13.45 -6.25
C ALA A 311 -7.01 12.97 -7.68
N ASP A 312 -8.00 13.55 -8.33
CA ASP A 312 -8.36 13.18 -9.70
C ASP A 312 -7.34 13.69 -10.71
N THR A 313 -6.76 14.87 -10.44
CA THR A 313 -5.81 15.53 -11.33
C THR A 313 -4.58 16.06 -10.58
N ILE A 314 -3.47 16.26 -11.31
CA ILE A 314 -2.25 16.87 -10.76
C ILE A 314 -2.51 18.31 -10.23
N PRO A 315 -3.21 19.21 -10.96
CA PRO A 315 -3.55 20.54 -10.45
C PRO A 315 -4.32 20.50 -9.13
N GLN A 316 -5.30 19.58 -8.99
CA GLN A 316 -6.02 19.38 -7.73
C GLN A 316 -5.09 19.00 -6.59
N ALA A 317 -4.21 18.00 -6.80
CA ALA A 317 -3.24 17.57 -5.81
C ALA A 317 -2.34 18.73 -5.34
N LEU A 318 -1.80 19.53 -6.28
CA LEU A 318 -0.96 20.67 -5.98
C LEU A 318 -1.72 21.78 -5.24
N THR A 319 -2.98 22.05 -5.62
CA THR A 319 -3.84 23.02 -4.95
C THR A 319 -4.11 22.60 -3.51
N MET A 320 -4.47 21.33 -3.28
CA MET A 320 -4.70 20.79 -1.95
C MET A 320 -3.44 20.83 -1.09
N MET A 321 -2.27 20.50 -1.63
CA MET A 321 -0.99 20.62 -0.91
C MET A 321 -0.71 22.08 -0.52
N LYS A 322 -0.92 23.03 -1.43
CA LYS A 322 -0.77 24.46 -1.14
C LYS A 322 -1.71 24.87 0.00
N ASN A 323 -2.98 24.53 -0.10
CA ASN A 323 -4.00 24.88 0.91
C ASN A 323 -3.67 24.27 2.28
N SER A 324 -3.14 23.06 2.33
CA SER A 324 -2.72 22.40 3.58
C SER A 324 -1.65 23.17 4.36
N VAL A 325 -0.91 24.07 3.70
CA VAL A 325 0.13 24.89 4.34
C VAL A 325 -0.33 26.35 4.53
N THR A 326 -1.12 26.86 3.59
CA THR A 326 -1.50 28.28 3.57
C THR A 326 -2.87 28.59 4.14
N HIS A 327 -3.75 27.59 4.22
CA HIS A 327 -5.13 27.73 4.67
C HIS A 327 -5.47 26.58 5.62
N PHE A 328 -5.51 26.85 6.92
CA PHE A 328 -5.90 25.85 7.92
C PHE A 328 -7.05 26.37 8.77
N GLU A 329 -8.25 25.87 8.50
CA GLU A 329 -9.49 26.20 9.18
C GLU A 329 -10.16 24.94 9.72
N PRO A 330 -9.68 24.38 10.86
CA PRO A 330 -10.15 23.09 11.36
C PRO A 330 -11.64 23.08 11.69
N ALA A 331 -12.26 24.22 11.96
CA ALA A 331 -13.71 24.32 12.19
C ALA A 331 -14.55 23.87 11.00
N GLN A 332 -14.01 23.92 9.76
CA GLN A 332 -14.72 23.42 8.58
C GLN A 332 -15.07 21.94 8.67
N ILE A 333 -14.36 21.15 9.49
CA ILE A 333 -14.66 19.72 9.69
C ILE A 333 -16.07 19.48 10.25
N LEU A 334 -16.57 20.43 11.05
CA LEU A 334 -17.90 20.35 11.65
C LEU A 334 -19.02 20.69 10.65
N ASN A 335 -18.68 21.32 9.54
CA ASN A 335 -19.60 21.77 8.50
C ASN A 335 -19.56 20.85 7.25
N ILE A 336 -18.82 19.74 7.30
CA ILE A 336 -18.74 18.82 6.16
C ILE A 336 -20.14 18.22 5.90
N GLN A 337 -20.62 18.38 4.68
CA GLN A 337 -21.86 17.75 4.21
C GLN A 337 -21.54 16.37 3.62
N PHE A 338 -22.15 15.33 4.18
CA PHE A 338 -22.03 13.95 3.74
C PHE A 338 -23.32 13.54 3.00
N GLY A 339 -23.49 13.96 1.74
CA GLY A 339 -24.70 13.69 0.99
C GLY A 339 -25.97 14.13 1.74
N GLN A 340 -26.93 13.24 1.93
CA GLN A 340 -28.19 13.51 2.68
C GLN A 340 -28.05 13.32 4.21
N MET A 341 -26.83 13.10 4.72
CA MET A 341 -26.64 12.80 6.12
C MET A 341 -26.79 14.03 7.02
N ASN A 342 -27.51 13.84 8.11
CA ASN A 342 -27.72 14.89 9.09
C ASN A 342 -26.39 15.24 9.81
N LEU A 343 -25.95 16.49 9.69
CA LEU A 343 -24.74 17.07 10.34
C LEU A 343 -24.63 16.75 11.84
N LYS A 344 -25.75 16.49 12.51
CA LYS A 344 -25.80 16.15 13.95
C LYS A 344 -24.94 14.94 14.32
N TYR A 345 -24.73 14.01 13.42
CA TYR A 345 -23.97 12.77 13.68
C TYR A 345 -22.48 12.86 13.33
N THR A 346 -22.05 13.93 12.66
CA THR A 346 -20.64 14.11 12.26
C THR A 346 -19.64 13.95 13.42
N PRO A 347 -19.86 14.54 14.63
CA PRO A 347 -18.94 14.36 15.76
C PRO A 347 -18.79 12.91 16.23
N VAL A 348 -19.89 12.13 16.17
CA VAL A 348 -19.88 10.72 16.57
C VAL A 348 -19.02 9.91 15.61
N PHE A 349 -19.13 10.15 14.29
CA PHE A 349 -18.31 9.43 13.31
C PHE A 349 -16.83 9.79 13.41
N ILE A 350 -16.50 11.06 13.64
CA ILE A 350 -15.13 11.48 13.92
C ILE A 350 -14.60 10.75 15.16
N ALA A 351 -15.37 10.71 16.23
CA ALA A 351 -14.98 10.03 17.47
C ALA A 351 -14.76 8.53 17.24
N VAL A 352 -15.66 7.85 16.54
CA VAL A 352 -15.50 6.42 16.18
C VAL A 352 -14.24 6.20 15.37
N LEU A 353 -14.01 7.00 14.33
CA LEU A 353 -12.81 6.90 13.49
C LEU A 353 -11.53 7.08 14.33
N LEU A 354 -11.48 8.12 15.16
CA LEU A 354 -10.31 8.40 16.02
C LEU A 354 -10.07 7.28 17.04
N VAL A 355 -11.10 6.76 17.68
CA VAL A 355 -10.98 5.64 18.63
C VAL A 355 -10.49 4.38 17.93
N CYS A 356 -11.04 4.03 16.77
CA CYS A 356 -10.62 2.86 16.00
C CYS A 356 -9.18 3.01 15.46
N CYS A 357 -8.80 4.20 15.01
CA CYS A 357 -7.42 4.51 14.64
C CYS A 357 -6.47 4.40 15.84
N ALA A 358 -6.88 4.86 17.02
CA ALA A 358 -6.09 4.73 18.25
C ALA A 358 -5.90 3.25 18.64
N ILE A 359 -6.95 2.43 18.55
CA ILE A 359 -6.84 0.98 18.78
C ILE A 359 -5.84 0.36 17.81
N CYS A 360 -5.95 0.68 16.51
CA CYS A 360 -5.03 0.18 15.48
C CYS A 360 -3.58 0.65 15.73
N PHE A 361 -3.40 1.90 16.17
CA PHE A 361 -2.10 2.43 16.55
C PHE A 361 -1.50 1.70 17.75
N VAL A 362 -2.27 1.49 18.83
CA VAL A 362 -1.80 0.77 20.03
C VAL A 362 -1.41 -0.67 19.69
N VAL A 363 -2.24 -1.37 18.93
CA VAL A 363 -1.92 -2.74 18.45
C VAL A 363 -0.62 -2.73 17.65
N SER A 364 -0.47 -1.81 16.70
CA SER A 364 0.74 -1.67 15.88
C SER A 364 1.97 -1.33 16.72
N PHE A 365 1.83 -0.44 17.70
CA PHE A 365 2.91 -0.05 18.62
C PHE A 365 3.38 -1.23 19.49
N LEU A 366 2.45 -2.00 20.05
CA LEU A 366 2.80 -3.21 20.81
C LEU A 366 3.50 -4.25 19.95
N GLN A 367 3.03 -4.43 18.72
CA GLN A 367 3.69 -5.33 17.76
C GLN A 367 5.08 -4.83 17.34
N GLU A 368 5.31 -3.50 17.20
CA GLU A 368 6.64 -2.94 16.91
C GLU A 368 7.62 -3.21 18.06
N ARG A 369 7.12 -3.30 19.29
CA ARG A 369 7.88 -3.72 20.48
C ARG A 369 8.03 -5.24 20.62
N GLY A 370 7.60 -6.02 19.63
CA GLY A 370 7.77 -7.47 19.60
C GLY A 370 6.63 -8.27 20.24
N THR A 371 5.55 -7.64 20.70
CA THR A 371 4.39 -8.35 21.26
C THR A 371 3.65 -9.10 20.17
N LYS A 372 3.48 -10.41 20.33
CA LYS A 372 2.68 -11.25 19.43
C LYS A 372 1.23 -11.25 19.89
N ILE A 373 0.45 -10.24 19.47
CA ILE A 373 -0.92 -9.98 19.96
C ILE A 373 -1.83 -11.21 19.85
N ARG A 374 -1.88 -11.89 18.69
CA ARG A 374 -2.73 -13.08 18.48
C ARG A 374 -2.35 -14.20 19.46
N GLN A 375 -1.04 -14.46 19.62
CA GLN A 375 -0.54 -15.46 20.55
C GLN A 375 -0.81 -15.08 22.01
N SER A 376 -0.65 -13.80 22.36
CA SER A 376 -0.97 -13.29 23.70
C SER A 376 -2.47 -13.40 23.99
N LEU A 377 -3.33 -13.18 23.00
CA LEU A 377 -4.77 -13.32 23.14
C LEU A 377 -5.18 -14.79 23.32
N SER A 378 -4.57 -15.72 22.59
CA SER A 378 -4.89 -17.16 22.71
C SER A 378 -4.57 -17.75 24.10
N THR A 379 -3.68 -17.12 24.87
CA THR A 379 -3.37 -17.52 26.26
C THR A 379 -4.34 -16.98 27.30
N LYS A 380 -5.26 -16.08 26.91
CA LYS A 380 -6.26 -15.52 27.84
C LYS A 380 -7.42 -16.50 28.05
N ILE A 381 -8.10 -16.34 29.19
CA ILE A 381 -9.31 -17.12 29.49
C ILE A 381 -10.37 -16.91 28.40
N TRP A 382 -11.14 -17.92 28.12
CA TRP A 382 -12.11 -17.93 27.02
C TRP A 382 -13.11 -16.77 27.08
N VAL A 383 -13.55 -16.35 28.29
CA VAL A 383 -14.48 -15.23 28.47
C VAL A 383 -13.91 -13.94 27.90
N ILE A 384 -12.64 -13.60 28.21
CA ILE A 384 -11.98 -12.38 27.69
C ILE A 384 -11.84 -12.46 26.17
N ARG A 385 -11.46 -13.64 25.63
CA ARG A 385 -11.33 -13.84 24.19
C ARG A 385 -12.64 -13.59 23.46
N TRP A 386 -13.71 -14.24 23.93
CA TRP A 386 -15.04 -14.09 23.34
C TRP A 386 -15.60 -12.67 23.51
N ALA A 387 -15.38 -12.02 24.67
CA ALA A 387 -15.80 -10.65 24.86
C ALA A 387 -15.16 -9.71 23.81
N ILE A 388 -13.85 -9.88 23.51
CA ILE A 388 -13.16 -9.09 22.50
C ILE A 388 -13.72 -9.40 21.11
N TYR A 389 -13.90 -10.69 20.74
CA TYR A 389 -14.41 -11.04 19.43
C TYR A 389 -15.84 -10.54 19.21
N LEU A 390 -16.72 -10.72 20.18
CA LEU A 390 -18.08 -10.23 20.09
C LEU A 390 -18.14 -8.72 20.06
N ALA A 391 -17.33 -8.03 20.86
CA ALA A 391 -17.25 -6.57 20.82
C ALA A 391 -16.83 -6.06 19.41
N MET A 392 -15.84 -6.69 18.78
CA MET A 392 -15.44 -6.34 17.42
C MET A 392 -16.53 -6.66 16.40
N ILE A 393 -17.13 -7.86 16.47
CA ILE A 393 -18.18 -8.31 15.51
C ILE A 393 -19.40 -7.39 15.60
N PHE A 394 -19.87 -7.05 16.81
CA PHE A 394 -21.05 -6.19 16.98
C PHE A 394 -20.73 -4.69 16.70
N ALA A 395 -19.50 -4.25 16.95
CA ALA A 395 -19.11 -2.88 16.63
C ALA A 395 -19.19 -2.60 15.11
N MET A 396 -18.88 -3.59 14.26
CA MET A 396 -18.89 -3.41 12.81
C MET A 396 -20.25 -2.96 12.26
N PRO A 397 -21.38 -3.67 12.45
CA PRO A 397 -22.67 -3.24 11.95
C PRO A 397 -23.26 -2.05 12.71
N LEU A 398 -22.89 -1.84 13.99
CA LEU A 398 -23.45 -0.77 14.81
C LEU A 398 -22.77 0.59 14.57
N LEU A 399 -21.45 0.58 14.34
CA LEU A 399 -20.63 1.80 14.25
C LEU A 399 -20.00 1.98 12.87
N GLY A 400 -19.92 0.91 12.07
CA GLY A 400 -19.36 0.96 10.73
C GLY A 400 -20.27 1.71 9.77
N ARG A 401 -19.67 2.41 8.81
CA ARG A 401 -20.39 3.05 7.71
C ARG A 401 -19.95 2.46 6.39
N MET A 402 -20.92 2.25 5.53
CA MET A 402 -20.66 2.00 4.11
C MET A 402 -20.81 3.31 3.36
N PRO A 403 -19.87 3.70 2.49
CA PRO A 403 -20.11 4.78 1.54
C PRO A 403 -21.33 4.44 0.67
N ASP A 404 -22.04 5.45 0.19
CA ASP A 404 -23.26 5.31 -0.63
C ASP A 404 -23.02 4.52 -1.95
N THR A 405 -21.78 4.50 -2.42
CA THR A 405 -21.32 3.61 -3.49
C THR A 405 -20.82 2.32 -2.86
N ALA A 406 -21.45 1.20 -3.19
CA ALA A 406 -21.10 -0.14 -2.68
C ALA A 406 -19.58 -0.32 -2.57
N GLY A 407 -19.10 -0.30 -1.33
CA GLY A 407 -17.69 -0.19 -1.02
C GLY A 407 -16.91 -1.46 -1.33
N GLY A 408 -16.49 -1.61 -2.59
CA GLY A 408 -15.41 -2.52 -2.94
C GLY A 408 -14.12 -2.12 -2.22
N PHE A 409 -13.15 -3.01 -2.18
CA PHE A 409 -11.81 -2.63 -1.76
C PHE A 409 -11.19 -1.67 -2.79
N ILE A 410 -10.48 -0.64 -2.33
CA ILE A 410 -9.83 0.35 -3.21
C ILE A 410 -8.97 -0.35 -4.27
N TYR A 411 -8.19 -1.35 -3.86
CA TYR A 411 -7.32 -2.09 -4.78
C TYR A 411 -8.04 -3.06 -5.73
N ALA A 412 -9.30 -3.37 -5.52
CA ALA A 412 -10.10 -4.14 -6.49
C ALA A 412 -10.51 -3.29 -7.71
N GLN A 413 -10.33 -1.98 -7.64
CA GLN A 413 -10.63 -1.03 -8.73
C GLN A 413 -9.42 -0.78 -9.65
N PHE A 414 -8.23 -1.25 -9.29
CA PHE A 414 -7.00 -1.16 -10.07
C PHE A 414 -6.77 -2.45 -10.86
#